data_3bd575533dd816ae0f30ace81c22ef1e
#
_entry.id   3bd575533dd816ae0f30ace81c22ef1e
#
_cell.length_a   1.000
_cell.length_b   1.000
_cell.length_c   1.000
_cell.angle_alpha   90.00
_cell.angle_beta   90.00
_cell.angle_gamma   90.00
#
_symmetry.space_group_name_H-M   'P 1'
#
loop_
_entity.id
_entity.type
_entity.pdbx_description
1 polymer ?
#
loop_
_entity_poly.entity_id
_entity_poly.type
_entity_poly.pdbx_seq_one_letter_code
_entity_poly.pdbx_strand_id
1 'polypeptide(L)'
;MLIPVSDLQRVFNVNPQCILHVGAHLAEEAPAYLAANWGDSGMFWLEVQPDLVAKLNEKLDPEKHSIIEAAVWSQSGIKMQFNRMTNSQSSSLLDLGQHAKYYPEIELHEKVEITTKRIDEIFENHKRFDFVNLDLQGAELEALKGMGQLLEKVSWIYSEVNWKELYKGCAIISEVDDFLGKNGFLRVATFREPFVGWGDALYIRTEEFSKLNKMVVFKWRIESLFQKQVRLLRRLISKSFRLVTQSK
;
A
#
# COMPACT_ATOMS: atom_id res chain seq x y z
N MET A 1 -5.03 0.12 5.05
CA MET A 1 -3.93 0.88 5.75
C MET A 1 -3.90 0.54 7.23
N LEU A 2 -2.71 0.24 7.81
CA LEU A 2 -2.51 -0.08 9.24
C LEU A 2 -2.27 1.18 10.12
N ILE A 3 -1.73 2.24 9.53
CA ILE A 3 -1.61 3.56 10.18
C ILE A 3 -2.84 4.38 9.79
N PRO A 4 -3.66 4.82 10.75
CA PRO A 4 -4.86 5.58 10.44
C PRO A 4 -4.55 6.89 9.70
N VAL A 5 -5.41 7.27 8.74
CA VAL A 5 -5.30 8.53 7.99
C VAL A 5 -5.26 9.74 8.93
N SER A 6 -6.04 9.71 10.02
CA SER A 6 -6.03 10.75 11.05
C SER A 6 -4.67 10.91 11.74
N ASP A 7 -3.90 9.81 11.91
CA ASP A 7 -2.55 9.89 12.46
C ASP A 7 -1.56 10.40 11.41
N LEU A 8 -1.70 10.00 10.15
CA LEU A 8 -0.90 10.54 9.05
C LEU A 8 -1.06 12.07 8.97
N GLN A 9 -2.28 12.56 9.08
CA GLN A 9 -2.55 14.00 9.06
C GLN A 9 -2.02 14.71 10.31
N ARG A 10 -2.40 14.25 11.49
CA ARG A 10 -2.09 14.92 12.76
C ARG A 10 -0.62 14.87 13.14
N VAL A 11 0.06 13.74 12.88
CA VAL A 11 1.43 13.48 13.36
C VAL A 11 2.47 13.79 12.30
N PHE A 12 2.17 13.45 11.05
CA PHE A 12 3.12 13.53 9.95
C PHE A 12 2.80 14.63 8.94
N ASN A 13 1.79 15.45 9.24
CA ASN A 13 1.41 16.61 8.42
C ASN A 13 1.02 16.23 6.98
N VAL A 14 0.56 14.98 6.79
CA VAL A 14 0.11 14.50 5.47
C VAL A 14 -1.22 15.17 5.14
N ASN A 15 -1.23 16.01 4.11
CA ASN A 15 -2.43 16.73 3.67
C ASN A 15 -2.40 16.91 2.14
N PRO A 16 -2.57 15.83 1.38
CA PRO A 16 -2.41 15.85 -0.06
C PRO A 16 -3.61 16.48 -0.77
N GLN A 17 -3.31 17.20 -1.86
CA GLN A 17 -4.33 17.72 -2.78
C GLN A 17 -4.65 16.72 -3.90
N CYS A 18 -3.66 15.92 -4.31
CA CYS A 18 -3.83 14.93 -5.37
C CYS A 18 -3.26 13.57 -4.93
N ILE A 19 -4.09 12.54 -5.00
CA ILE A 19 -3.78 11.19 -4.51
C ILE A 19 -3.67 10.22 -5.69
N LEU A 20 -2.64 9.38 -5.67
CA LEU A 20 -2.54 8.17 -6.46
C LEU A 20 -2.58 6.95 -5.53
N HIS A 21 -3.57 6.10 -5.69
CA HIS A 21 -3.69 4.82 -4.99
C HIS A 21 -3.53 3.68 -5.99
N VAL A 22 -2.52 2.86 -5.78
CA VAL A 22 -2.13 1.75 -6.67
C VAL A 22 -2.40 0.44 -5.96
N GLY A 23 -3.25 -0.41 -6.55
CA GLY A 23 -3.85 -1.56 -5.90
C GLY A 23 -5.13 -1.14 -5.15
N ALA A 24 -6.09 -0.62 -5.90
CA ALA A 24 -7.28 0.04 -5.34
C ALA A 24 -8.24 -0.92 -4.61
N HIS A 25 -8.27 -2.21 -5.01
CA HIS A 25 -9.24 -3.19 -4.57
C HIS A 25 -10.67 -2.62 -4.60
N LEU A 26 -11.33 -2.41 -3.46
CA LEU A 26 -12.67 -1.78 -3.35
C LEU A 26 -12.61 -0.34 -2.80
N ALA A 27 -11.44 0.29 -2.86
CA ALA A 27 -11.17 1.64 -2.35
C ALA A 27 -11.66 1.82 -0.89
N GLU A 28 -11.23 0.92 -0.01
CA GLU A 28 -11.60 0.90 1.40
C GLU A 28 -11.13 2.17 2.13
N GLU A 29 -10.06 2.80 1.63
CA GLU A 29 -9.48 4.03 2.17
C GLU A 29 -10.23 5.30 1.76
N ALA A 30 -11.02 5.28 0.69
CA ALA A 30 -11.69 6.46 0.16
C ALA A 30 -12.53 7.22 1.21
N PRO A 31 -13.33 6.58 2.10
CA PRO A 31 -14.04 7.28 3.14
C PRO A 31 -13.12 8.00 4.13
N ALA A 32 -11.95 7.42 4.44
CA ALA A 32 -11.00 8.03 5.36
C ALA A 32 -10.28 9.23 4.73
N TYR A 33 -9.96 9.16 3.43
CA TYR A 33 -9.39 10.28 2.67
C TYR A 33 -10.38 11.46 2.62
N LEU A 34 -11.64 11.18 2.30
CA LEU A 34 -12.70 12.21 2.27
C LEU A 34 -12.93 12.84 3.66
N ALA A 35 -12.97 12.04 4.72
CA ALA A 35 -13.13 12.54 6.09
C ALA A 35 -11.96 13.40 6.56
N ALA A 36 -10.77 13.22 5.98
CA ALA A 36 -9.59 14.04 6.24
C ALA A 36 -9.50 15.28 5.34
N ASN A 37 -10.45 15.49 4.44
CA ASN A 37 -10.44 16.51 3.38
C ASN A 37 -9.19 16.37 2.48
N TRP A 38 -8.84 15.16 2.10
CA TRP A 38 -7.76 14.86 1.17
C TRP A 38 -8.28 14.76 -0.26
N GLY A 39 -7.43 15.07 -1.23
CA GLY A 39 -7.71 14.82 -2.64
C GLY A 39 -8.60 15.86 -3.32
N ASP A 40 -8.61 17.12 -2.89
CA ASP A 40 -9.40 18.18 -3.52
C ASP A 40 -9.10 18.37 -5.01
N SER A 41 -7.89 18.05 -5.45
CA SER A 41 -7.46 18.09 -6.87
C SER A 41 -7.60 16.75 -7.58
N GLY A 42 -8.20 15.74 -6.94
CA GLY A 42 -8.52 14.44 -7.51
C GLY A 42 -7.85 13.26 -6.80
N MET A 43 -8.53 12.12 -6.89
CA MET A 43 -8.07 10.82 -6.41
C MET A 43 -8.04 9.84 -7.58
N PHE A 44 -6.87 9.28 -7.87
CA PHE A 44 -6.63 8.35 -8.95
C PHE A 44 -6.39 6.96 -8.37
N TRP A 45 -7.13 5.98 -8.89
CA TRP A 45 -7.13 4.60 -8.41
C TRP A 45 -6.73 3.66 -9.53
N LEU A 46 -5.65 2.93 -9.35
CA LEU A 46 -5.21 1.90 -10.29
C LEU A 46 -5.58 0.53 -9.76
N GLU A 47 -6.28 -0.24 -10.57
CA GLU A 47 -6.68 -1.62 -10.26
C GLU A 47 -6.50 -2.49 -11.51
N VAL A 48 -6.00 -3.71 -11.34
CA VAL A 48 -5.75 -4.64 -12.47
C VAL A 48 -6.95 -5.53 -12.77
N GLN A 49 -7.83 -5.76 -11.78
CA GLN A 49 -8.97 -6.67 -11.91
C GLN A 49 -10.19 -5.96 -12.49
N PRO A 50 -10.65 -6.30 -13.73
CA PRO A 50 -11.74 -5.58 -14.41
C PRO A 50 -13.07 -5.59 -13.65
N ASP A 51 -13.36 -6.68 -12.92
CA ASP A 51 -14.56 -6.80 -12.09
C ASP A 51 -14.54 -5.88 -10.85
N LEU A 52 -13.35 -5.60 -10.31
CA LEU A 52 -13.20 -4.60 -9.25
C LEU A 52 -13.26 -3.17 -9.81
N VAL A 53 -12.66 -2.93 -10.98
CA VAL A 53 -12.77 -1.65 -11.70
C VAL A 53 -14.24 -1.30 -11.97
N ALA A 54 -15.05 -2.26 -12.44
CA ALA A 54 -16.48 -2.04 -12.65
C ALA A 54 -17.20 -1.63 -11.35
N LYS A 55 -16.95 -2.35 -10.25
CA LYS A 55 -17.52 -2.02 -8.94
C LYS A 55 -17.08 -0.66 -8.41
N LEU A 56 -15.82 -0.28 -8.64
CA LEU A 56 -15.31 1.04 -8.25
C LEU A 56 -16.00 2.15 -9.02
N ASN A 57 -16.21 1.99 -10.34
CA ASN A 57 -16.94 2.97 -11.15
C ASN A 57 -18.41 3.12 -10.75
N GLU A 58 -19.03 2.06 -10.23
CA GLU A 58 -20.40 2.14 -9.69
C GLU A 58 -20.45 2.80 -8.30
N LYS A 59 -19.41 2.61 -7.50
CA LYS A 59 -19.38 3.02 -6.08
C LYS A 59 -18.90 4.44 -5.86
N LEU A 60 -17.91 4.89 -6.64
CA LEU A 60 -17.20 6.15 -6.40
C LEU A 60 -17.74 7.27 -7.30
N ASP A 61 -17.80 8.47 -6.73
CA ASP A 61 -18.20 9.68 -7.43
C ASP A 61 -17.17 10.05 -8.53
N PRO A 62 -17.54 10.04 -9.82
CA PRO A 62 -16.60 10.29 -10.92
C PRO A 62 -16.10 11.75 -10.96
N GLU A 63 -16.72 12.69 -10.26
CA GLU A 63 -16.21 14.05 -10.16
C GLU A 63 -14.96 14.16 -9.29
N LYS A 64 -14.79 13.23 -8.34
CA LYS A 64 -13.67 13.20 -7.40
C LYS A 64 -12.68 12.06 -7.63
N HIS A 65 -13.13 10.99 -8.26
CA HIS A 65 -12.37 9.75 -8.38
C HIS A 65 -12.20 9.35 -9.85
N SER A 66 -10.96 9.10 -10.25
CA SER A 66 -10.62 8.54 -11.57
C SER A 66 -10.14 7.11 -11.39
N ILE A 67 -10.85 6.13 -11.96
CA ILE A 67 -10.53 4.72 -11.87
C ILE A 67 -9.90 4.28 -13.20
N ILE A 68 -8.73 3.64 -13.12
CA ILE A 68 -7.96 3.23 -14.29
C ILE A 68 -7.60 1.75 -14.15
N GLU A 69 -8.00 0.95 -15.13
CA GLU A 69 -7.58 -0.45 -15.24
C GLU A 69 -6.13 -0.51 -15.72
N ALA A 70 -5.23 -0.98 -14.86
CA ALA A 70 -3.82 -1.15 -15.20
C ALA A 70 -3.11 -2.13 -14.29
N ALA A 71 -2.26 -2.96 -14.91
CA ALA A 71 -1.24 -3.75 -14.21
C ALA A 71 0.08 -2.95 -14.20
N VAL A 72 0.47 -2.41 -13.08
CA VAL A 72 1.64 -1.54 -13.01
C VAL A 72 2.93 -2.31 -12.73
N TRP A 73 4.01 -1.88 -13.41
CA TRP A 73 5.34 -2.46 -13.29
C TRP A 73 6.41 -1.44 -13.66
N SER A 74 7.69 -1.80 -13.48
CA SER A 74 8.84 -0.95 -13.85
C SER A 74 9.04 -0.79 -15.36
N GLN A 75 8.43 -1.65 -16.17
CA GLN A 75 8.49 -1.66 -17.64
C GLN A 75 7.11 -1.89 -18.22
N SER A 76 6.80 -1.19 -19.32
CA SER A 76 5.57 -1.40 -20.09
C SER A 76 5.72 -2.50 -21.13
N GLY A 77 4.59 -3.09 -21.51
CA GLY A 77 4.52 -4.07 -22.60
C GLY A 77 4.98 -5.47 -22.24
N ILE A 78 5.29 -5.75 -20.95
CA ILE A 78 5.67 -7.10 -20.51
C ILE A 78 4.40 -7.90 -20.25
N LYS A 79 4.32 -9.10 -20.86
CA LYS A 79 3.28 -10.07 -20.57
C LYS A 79 3.63 -10.82 -19.28
N MET A 80 2.75 -10.76 -18.30
CA MET A 80 2.88 -11.42 -17.01
C MET A 80 1.61 -12.19 -16.66
N GLN A 81 1.74 -13.16 -15.76
CA GLN A 81 0.59 -13.85 -15.17
C GLN A 81 0.17 -13.12 -13.91
N PHE A 82 -1.06 -12.63 -13.88
CA PHE A 82 -1.69 -12.13 -12.66
C PHE A 82 -2.37 -13.28 -11.95
N ASN A 83 -1.96 -13.54 -10.72
CA ASN A 83 -2.49 -14.60 -9.88
C ASN A 83 -3.70 -14.06 -9.10
N ARG A 84 -4.92 -14.40 -9.54
CA ARG A 84 -6.14 -14.12 -8.78
C ARG A 84 -6.29 -15.16 -7.68
N MET A 85 -6.40 -14.69 -6.46
CA MET A 85 -6.53 -15.56 -5.29
C MET A 85 -7.99 -15.66 -4.84
N THR A 86 -8.34 -16.69 -4.06
CA THR A 86 -9.67 -16.84 -3.44
C THR A 86 -10.02 -15.66 -2.53
N ASN A 87 -9.02 -15.05 -1.88
CA ASN A 87 -9.11 -13.72 -1.30
C ASN A 87 -8.52 -12.70 -2.29
N SER A 88 -9.36 -11.88 -2.92
CA SER A 88 -8.95 -10.91 -3.95
C SER A 88 -7.90 -9.90 -3.47
N GLN A 89 -7.86 -9.57 -2.17
CA GLN A 89 -6.84 -8.69 -1.57
C GLN A 89 -5.43 -9.29 -1.58
N SER A 90 -5.28 -10.60 -1.75
CA SER A 90 -3.99 -11.29 -1.83
C SER A 90 -3.56 -11.59 -3.27
N SER A 91 -4.31 -11.09 -4.25
CA SER A 91 -3.99 -11.28 -5.67
C SER A 91 -2.76 -10.45 -6.07
N SER A 92 -1.85 -11.02 -6.89
CA SER A 92 -0.56 -10.42 -7.19
C SER A 92 -0.03 -10.78 -8.58
N LEU A 93 0.87 -9.94 -9.11
CA LEU A 93 1.71 -10.27 -10.27
C LEU A 93 2.80 -11.28 -9.93
N LEU A 94 3.05 -11.53 -8.65
CA LEU A 94 4.05 -12.45 -8.16
C LEU A 94 3.39 -13.75 -7.65
N ASP A 95 4.08 -14.86 -7.80
CA ASP A 95 3.65 -16.12 -7.18
C ASP A 95 3.74 -16.05 -5.66
N LEU A 96 2.89 -16.81 -4.96
CA LEU A 96 2.99 -16.94 -3.51
C LEU A 96 4.35 -17.54 -3.10
N GLY A 97 4.99 -16.88 -2.16
CA GLY A 97 6.19 -17.34 -1.47
C GLY A 97 5.82 -17.87 -0.07
N GLN A 98 6.36 -17.24 0.97
CA GLN A 98 6.04 -17.60 2.36
C GLN A 98 4.60 -17.23 2.77
N HIS A 99 3.88 -16.45 1.98
CA HIS A 99 2.48 -16.08 2.22
C HIS A 99 1.60 -17.31 2.47
N ALA A 100 1.71 -18.35 1.64
CA ALA A 100 0.96 -19.60 1.77
C ALA A 100 1.16 -20.32 3.12
N LYS A 101 2.30 -20.08 3.79
CA LYS A 101 2.56 -20.62 5.14
C LYS A 101 1.75 -19.92 6.23
N TYR A 102 1.47 -18.64 6.06
CA TYR A 102 0.75 -17.83 7.06
C TYR A 102 -0.75 -17.81 6.83
N TYR A 103 -1.17 -17.99 5.58
CA TYR A 103 -2.55 -17.95 5.11
C TYR A 103 -2.83 -19.16 4.20
N PRO A 104 -2.80 -20.40 4.75
CA PRO A 104 -2.95 -21.63 3.96
C PRO A 104 -4.34 -21.79 3.35
N GLU A 105 -5.34 -21.04 3.83
CA GLU A 105 -6.71 -21.00 3.31
C GLU A 105 -6.84 -20.15 2.04
N ILE A 106 -5.82 -19.34 1.70
CA ILE A 106 -5.83 -18.51 0.49
C ILE A 106 -5.17 -19.29 -0.65
N GLU A 107 -5.98 -19.69 -1.60
CA GLU A 107 -5.58 -20.52 -2.74
C GLU A 107 -5.61 -19.71 -4.04
N LEU A 108 -4.86 -20.19 -5.02
CA LEU A 108 -4.94 -19.66 -6.39
C LEU A 108 -6.31 -20.00 -6.98
N HIS A 109 -7.05 -18.98 -7.39
CA HIS A 109 -8.32 -19.14 -8.10
C HIS A 109 -8.11 -19.31 -9.61
N GLU A 110 -7.38 -18.37 -10.21
CA GLU A 110 -7.03 -18.40 -11.65
C GLU A 110 -5.75 -17.62 -11.94
N LYS A 111 -5.15 -17.86 -13.12
CA LYS A 111 -4.08 -17.04 -13.69
C LYS A 111 -4.59 -16.35 -14.95
N VAL A 112 -4.39 -15.03 -15.01
CA VAL A 112 -4.81 -14.21 -16.15
C VAL A 112 -3.58 -13.56 -16.76
N GLU A 113 -3.37 -13.75 -18.08
CA GLU A 113 -2.31 -13.03 -18.79
C GLU A 113 -2.68 -11.56 -18.90
N ILE A 114 -1.78 -10.68 -18.43
CA ILE A 114 -1.94 -9.23 -18.50
C ILE A 114 -0.70 -8.60 -19.15
N THR A 115 -0.85 -7.39 -19.64
CA THR A 115 0.27 -6.57 -20.13
C THR A 115 0.54 -5.42 -19.17
N THR A 116 1.78 -5.30 -18.71
CA THR A 116 2.17 -4.27 -17.75
C THR A 116 2.24 -2.88 -18.37
N LYS A 117 2.09 -1.86 -17.51
CA LYS A 117 2.29 -0.45 -17.85
C LYS A 117 3.11 0.24 -16.75
N ARG A 118 3.91 1.22 -17.18
CA ARG A 118 4.57 2.14 -16.25
C ARG A 118 3.58 3.22 -15.80
N ILE A 119 3.71 3.65 -14.55
CA ILE A 119 2.84 4.70 -13.99
C ILE A 119 3.07 6.05 -14.72
N ASP A 120 4.31 6.38 -15.04
CA ASP A 120 4.64 7.63 -15.75
C ASP A 120 4.11 7.67 -17.18
N GLU A 121 3.92 6.52 -17.86
CA GLU A 121 3.27 6.44 -19.17
C GLU A 121 1.74 6.52 -19.06
N ILE A 122 1.13 5.95 -18.01
CA ILE A 122 -0.32 6.10 -17.75
C ILE A 122 -0.66 7.57 -17.53
N PHE A 123 0.22 8.31 -16.87
CA PHE A 123 0.02 9.68 -16.44
C PHE A 123 0.96 10.69 -17.11
N GLU A 124 1.36 10.48 -18.38
CA GLU A 124 2.31 11.33 -19.10
C GLU A 124 1.95 12.82 -19.09
N ASN A 125 0.64 13.14 -19.09
CA ASN A 125 0.11 14.51 -19.05
C ASN A 125 -0.25 14.99 -17.64
N HIS A 126 -0.07 14.16 -16.60
CA HIS A 126 -0.39 14.52 -15.24
C HIS A 126 0.80 15.24 -14.59
N LYS A 127 0.51 16.37 -13.93
CA LYS A 127 1.60 17.24 -13.47
C LYS A 127 2.15 16.84 -12.11
N ARG A 128 1.35 16.28 -11.19
CA ARG A 128 1.76 16.03 -9.82
C ARG A 128 0.81 15.09 -9.07
N PHE A 129 1.38 14.18 -8.31
CA PHE A 129 0.74 13.52 -7.17
C PHE A 129 1.47 13.95 -5.89
N ASP A 130 0.71 14.32 -4.85
CA ASP A 130 1.30 14.67 -3.56
C ASP A 130 1.51 13.45 -2.70
N PHE A 131 0.56 12.51 -2.76
CA PHE A 131 0.53 11.30 -1.96
C PHE A 131 0.33 10.08 -2.87
N VAL A 132 1.16 9.07 -2.64
CA VAL A 132 1.06 7.77 -3.32
C VAL A 132 0.85 6.68 -2.28
N ASN A 133 -0.21 5.90 -2.44
CA ASN A 133 -0.45 4.69 -1.67
C ASN A 133 -0.21 3.46 -2.56
N LEU A 134 0.58 2.51 -2.07
CA LEU A 134 0.96 1.28 -2.79
C LEU A 134 0.58 0.06 -1.97
N ASP A 135 -0.31 -0.76 -2.51
CA ASP A 135 -0.71 -2.06 -1.97
C ASP A 135 -0.85 -3.06 -3.13
N LEU A 136 0.28 -3.62 -3.57
CA LEU A 136 0.40 -4.45 -4.76
C LEU A 136 0.85 -5.88 -4.46
N GLN A 137 0.78 -6.23 -3.19
CA GLN A 137 1.06 -7.58 -2.73
C GLN A 137 2.43 -8.10 -3.24
N GLY A 138 3.47 -7.26 -2.98
CA GLY A 138 4.87 -7.56 -3.29
C GLY A 138 5.45 -6.85 -4.51
N ALA A 139 4.64 -6.18 -5.34
CA ALA A 139 5.10 -5.47 -6.54
C ALA A 139 5.37 -3.97 -6.33
N GLU A 140 5.40 -3.49 -5.09
CA GLU A 140 5.48 -2.07 -4.72
C GLU A 140 6.76 -1.40 -5.24
N LEU A 141 7.91 -2.08 -5.12
CA LEU A 141 9.18 -1.53 -5.61
C LEU A 141 9.20 -1.39 -7.14
N GLU A 142 8.60 -2.35 -7.84
CA GLU A 142 8.51 -2.27 -9.31
C GLU A 142 7.55 -1.14 -9.75
N ALA A 143 6.44 -0.93 -9.05
CA ALA A 143 5.56 0.20 -9.28
C ALA A 143 6.28 1.55 -9.02
N LEU A 144 7.05 1.66 -7.94
CA LEU A 144 7.85 2.84 -7.63
C LEU A 144 8.89 3.15 -8.72
N LYS A 145 9.57 2.14 -9.25
CA LYS A 145 10.47 2.31 -10.40
C LYS A 145 9.73 2.79 -11.66
N GLY A 146 8.49 2.29 -11.85
CA GLY A 146 7.60 2.70 -12.94
C GLY A 146 7.05 4.12 -12.84
N MET A 147 7.23 4.81 -11.72
CA MET A 147 6.83 6.21 -11.57
C MET A 147 7.76 7.19 -12.29
N GLY A 148 9.02 6.81 -12.55
CA GLY A 148 9.98 7.68 -13.23
C GLY A 148 10.05 9.09 -12.61
N GLN A 149 9.97 10.12 -13.47
CA GLN A 149 10.03 11.51 -13.02
C GLN A 149 8.83 11.97 -12.18
N LEU A 150 7.68 11.27 -12.22
CA LEU A 150 6.54 11.60 -11.36
C LEU A 150 6.92 11.48 -9.88
N LEU A 151 7.83 10.56 -9.54
CA LEU A 151 8.30 10.37 -8.17
C LEU A 151 8.98 11.62 -7.58
N GLU A 152 9.61 12.46 -8.40
CA GLU A 152 10.28 13.68 -7.96
C GLU A 152 9.33 14.70 -7.31
N LYS A 153 8.04 14.64 -7.67
CA LYS A 153 7.02 15.59 -7.21
C LYS A 153 6.17 15.07 -6.05
N VAL A 154 6.36 13.81 -5.68
CA VAL A 154 5.62 13.19 -4.55
C VAL A 154 6.19 13.67 -3.23
N SER A 155 5.34 14.05 -2.30
CA SER A 155 5.70 14.48 -0.94
C SER A 155 5.65 13.33 0.05
N TRP A 156 4.67 12.42 -0.09
CA TRP A 156 4.41 11.32 0.83
C TRP A 156 4.13 10.03 0.08
N ILE A 157 4.76 8.95 0.53
CA ILE A 157 4.51 7.60 0.03
C ILE A 157 4.10 6.73 1.22
N TYR A 158 2.94 6.10 1.10
CA TYR A 158 2.48 5.05 2.00
C TYR A 158 2.54 3.74 1.24
N SER A 159 3.15 2.72 1.79
CA SER A 159 3.35 1.46 1.07
C SER A 159 3.22 0.27 2.00
N GLU A 160 2.59 -0.80 1.53
CA GLU A 160 2.85 -2.11 2.09
C GLU A 160 4.34 -2.43 1.92
N VAL A 161 4.93 -3.06 2.91
CA VAL A 161 6.34 -3.45 2.92
C VAL A 161 6.51 -4.84 3.54
N ASN A 162 7.48 -5.58 3.03
CA ASN A 162 7.73 -6.95 3.43
C ASN A 162 9.07 -7.08 4.16
N TRP A 163 9.11 -7.85 5.27
CA TRP A 163 10.35 -8.25 5.97
C TRP A 163 10.85 -9.61 5.55
N LYS A 164 10.06 -10.31 4.74
CA LYS A 164 10.32 -11.65 4.22
C LYS A 164 9.73 -11.75 2.83
N GLU A 165 10.22 -12.66 2.06
CA GLU A 165 9.70 -12.97 0.74
C GLU A 165 8.33 -13.68 0.85
N LEU A 166 7.27 -12.88 1.07
CA LEU A 166 5.89 -13.38 1.12
C LEU A 166 5.38 -13.77 -0.25
N TYR A 167 5.78 -13.02 -1.27
CA TYR A 167 5.61 -13.33 -2.69
C TYR A 167 6.98 -13.56 -3.29
N LYS A 168 7.11 -14.48 -4.22
CA LYS A 168 8.42 -14.84 -4.82
C LYS A 168 9.04 -13.64 -5.54
N GLY A 169 10.24 -13.27 -5.14
CA GLY A 169 10.95 -12.13 -5.70
C GLY A 169 10.43 -10.76 -5.27
N CYS A 170 9.50 -10.68 -4.31
CA CYS A 170 9.08 -9.38 -3.77
C CYS A 170 10.24 -8.70 -3.03
N ALA A 171 10.30 -7.39 -3.16
CA ALA A 171 11.28 -6.60 -2.43
C ALA A 171 11.05 -6.66 -0.91
N ILE A 172 12.14 -6.73 -0.14
CA ILE A 172 12.07 -6.53 1.30
C ILE A 172 12.24 -5.05 1.65
N ILE A 173 11.79 -4.66 2.85
CA ILE A 173 11.74 -3.26 3.28
C ILE A 173 13.07 -2.51 3.12
N SER A 174 14.22 -3.17 3.29
CA SER A 174 15.53 -2.52 3.09
C SER A 174 15.77 -2.12 1.63
N GLU A 175 15.26 -2.88 0.66
CA GLU A 175 15.40 -2.55 -0.76
C GLU A 175 14.51 -1.36 -1.14
N VAL A 176 13.30 -1.28 -0.54
CA VAL A 176 12.42 -0.12 -0.67
C VAL A 176 13.04 1.11 -0.01
N ASP A 177 13.63 0.96 1.20
CA ASP A 177 14.37 2.01 1.91
C ASP A 177 15.53 2.56 1.06
N ASP A 178 16.33 1.67 0.46
CA ASP A 178 17.47 2.04 -0.37
C ASP A 178 17.04 2.78 -1.64
N PHE A 179 15.98 2.31 -2.30
CA PHE A 179 15.44 2.95 -3.49
C PHE A 179 14.87 4.34 -3.17
N LEU A 180 14.02 4.44 -2.18
CA LEU A 180 13.38 5.69 -1.79
C LEU A 180 14.39 6.67 -1.17
N GLY A 181 15.37 6.18 -0.40
CA GLY A 181 16.45 7.01 0.14
C GLY A 181 17.26 7.70 -0.96
N LYS A 182 17.60 6.97 -2.03
CA LYS A 182 18.28 7.56 -3.22
C LYS A 182 17.42 8.59 -3.97
N ASN A 183 16.09 8.52 -3.80
CA ASN A 183 15.13 9.44 -4.40
C ASN A 183 14.67 10.55 -3.43
N GLY A 184 15.37 10.78 -2.32
CA GLY A 184 15.15 11.90 -1.41
C GLY A 184 14.02 11.69 -0.39
N PHE A 185 13.66 10.44 -0.07
CA PHE A 185 12.68 10.12 0.94
C PHE A 185 13.30 9.52 2.20
N LEU A 186 12.63 9.76 3.34
CA LEU A 186 12.97 9.16 4.63
C LEU A 186 11.78 8.36 5.15
N ARG A 187 12.02 7.13 5.61
CA ARG A 187 11.00 6.35 6.32
C ARG A 187 10.81 6.90 7.72
N VAL A 188 9.62 7.40 8.02
CA VAL A 188 9.30 8.06 9.31
C VAL A 188 8.43 7.23 10.23
N ALA A 189 7.62 6.35 9.68
CA ALA A 189 6.77 5.45 10.44
C ALA A 189 6.73 4.06 9.82
N THR A 190 6.51 3.06 10.67
CA THR A 190 6.36 1.67 10.24
C THR A 190 5.42 0.95 11.19
N PHE A 191 4.44 0.29 10.64
CA PHE A 191 3.56 -0.58 11.39
C PHE A 191 3.67 -2.00 10.85
N ARG A 192 4.30 -2.89 11.62
CA ARG A 192 4.48 -4.30 11.24
C ARG A 192 3.33 -5.13 11.76
N GLU A 193 2.74 -5.93 10.87
CA GLU A 193 1.77 -6.93 11.29
C GLU A 193 2.47 -8.06 12.07
N PRO A 194 2.02 -8.36 13.30
CA PRO A 194 2.71 -9.35 14.14
C PRO A 194 2.72 -10.75 13.53
N PHE A 195 3.88 -11.41 13.57
CA PHE A 195 4.14 -12.80 13.21
C PHE A 195 4.12 -13.15 11.71
N VAL A 196 3.60 -12.30 10.83
CA VAL A 196 3.43 -12.65 9.41
C VAL A 196 4.53 -12.15 8.49
N GLY A 197 5.12 -11.02 8.75
CA GLY A 197 6.29 -10.55 8.00
C GLY A 197 5.98 -9.49 6.95
N TRP A 198 4.81 -8.85 7.02
CA TRP A 198 4.44 -7.66 6.25
C TRP A 198 3.95 -6.54 7.19
N GLY A 199 3.71 -5.40 6.63
CA GLY A 199 3.17 -4.23 7.32
C GLY A 199 3.21 -3.02 6.42
N ASP A 200 2.94 -1.85 7.00
CA ASP A 200 2.91 -0.59 6.27
C ASP A 200 4.05 0.33 6.70
N ALA A 201 4.54 1.12 5.76
CA ALA A 201 5.54 2.16 6.01
C ALA A 201 5.11 3.50 5.40
N LEU A 202 5.39 4.58 6.11
CA LEU A 202 5.28 5.94 5.62
C LEU A 202 6.67 6.50 5.31
N TYR A 203 6.85 6.94 4.09
CA TYR A 203 8.03 7.68 3.62
C TYR A 203 7.64 9.12 3.33
N ILE A 204 8.48 10.03 3.74
CA ILE A 204 8.25 11.48 3.56
C ILE A 204 9.47 12.06 2.85
N ARG A 205 9.24 12.94 1.90
CA ARG A 205 10.31 13.67 1.24
C ARG A 205 11.10 14.48 2.26
N THR A 206 12.42 14.55 2.10
CA THR A 206 13.32 15.15 3.08
C THR A 206 12.95 16.59 3.42
N GLU A 207 12.49 17.38 2.44
CA GLU A 207 12.03 18.76 2.63
C GLU A 207 10.77 18.82 3.52
N GLU A 208 9.81 17.91 3.32
CA GLU A 208 8.61 17.84 4.15
C GLU A 208 8.93 17.36 5.58
N PHE A 209 9.88 16.41 5.71
CA PHE A 209 10.34 15.94 7.02
C PHE A 209 10.88 17.05 7.91
N SER A 210 11.57 18.05 7.32
CA SER A 210 12.12 19.19 8.05
C SER A 210 11.03 20.03 8.74
N LYS A 211 9.81 20.03 8.23
CA LYS A 211 8.65 20.77 8.76
C LYS A 211 7.93 20.06 9.91
N LEU A 212 8.27 18.79 10.19
CA LEU A 212 7.59 17.99 11.22
C LEU A 212 7.95 18.44 12.64
N ASN A 213 6.96 18.42 13.52
CA ASN A 213 7.19 18.55 14.96
C ASN A 213 7.74 17.23 15.52
N LYS A 214 9.05 17.20 15.74
CA LYS A 214 9.78 16.01 16.19
C LYS A 214 9.27 15.47 17.54
N MET A 215 8.75 16.33 18.43
CA MET A 215 8.17 15.93 19.72
C MET A 215 6.86 15.15 19.52
N VAL A 216 6.02 15.59 18.59
CA VAL A 216 4.75 14.91 18.24
C VAL A 216 5.04 13.54 17.63
N VAL A 217 5.99 13.46 16.71
CA VAL A 217 6.41 12.18 16.08
C VAL A 217 6.99 11.24 17.15
N PHE A 218 7.82 11.73 18.05
CA PHE A 218 8.41 10.92 19.13
C PHE A 218 7.33 10.36 20.07
N LYS A 219 6.38 11.20 20.50
CA LYS A 219 5.27 10.80 21.36
C LYS A 219 4.43 9.71 20.66
N TRP A 220 4.08 9.90 19.42
CA TRP A 220 3.33 8.91 18.63
C TRP A 220 4.07 7.58 18.52
N ARG A 221 5.39 7.59 18.31
CA ARG A 221 6.21 6.36 18.30
C ARG A 221 6.08 5.55 19.59
N ILE A 222 6.09 6.20 20.74
CA ILE A 222 5.91 5.54 22.05
C ILE A 222 4.49 4.96 22.15
N GLU A 223 3.46 5.74 21.82
CA GLU A 223 2.07 5.32 21.87
C GLU A 223 1.81 4.14 20.90
N SER A 224 2.38 4.18 19.71
CA SER A 224 2.25 3.11 18.72
C SER A 224 2.91 1.79 19.15
N LEU A 225 4.03 1.85 19.88
CA LEU A 225 4.66 0.67 20.48
C LEU A 225 3.77 0.03 21.54
N PHE A 226 3.12 0.82 22.37
CA PHE A 226 2.17 0.33 23.37
C PHE A 226 0.93 -0.31 22.71
N GLN A 227 0.37 0.33 21.70
CA GLN A 227 -0.76 -0.24 20.96
C GLN A 227 -0.40 -1.57 20.25
N LYS A 228 0.83 -1.69 19.73
CA LYS A 228 1.34 -2.95 19.19
C LYS A 228 1.35 -4.07 20.23
N GLN A 229 1.80 -3.79 21.45
CA GLN A 229 1.82 -4.77 22.54
C GLN A 229 0.40 -5.20 22.93
N VAL A 230 -0.55 -4.27 23.00
CA VAL A 230 -1.95 -4.57 23.29
C VAL A 230 -2.59 -5.44 22.19
N ARG A 231 -2.34 -5.15 20.92
CA ARG A 231 -2.81 -6.01 19.79
C ARG A 231 -2.20 -7.39 19.85
N LEU A 232 -0.91 -7.49 20.15
CA LEU A 232 -0.20 -8.75 20.32
C LEU A 232 -0.85 -9.61 21.40
N LEU A 233 -1.09 -9.04 22.58
CA LEU A 233 -1.76 -9.70 23.70
C LEU A 233 -3.17 -10.19 23.32
N ARG A 234 -3.96 -9.35 22.67
CA ARG A 234 -5.32 -9.73 22.22
C ARG A 234 -5.28 -10.91 21.23
N ARG A 235 -4.33 -10.94 20.29
CA ARG A 235 -4.16 -12.07 19.35
C ARG A 235 -3.71 -13.36 20.05
N LEU A 236 -2.80 -13.27 21.00
CA LEU A 236 -2.37 -14.45 21.78
C LEU A 236 -3.54 -15.04 22.57
N ILE A 237 -4.33 -14.19 23.21
CA ILE A 237 -5.53 -14.61 23.94
C ILE A 237 -6.55 -15.26 22.99
N SER A 238 -6.84 -14.65 21.84
CA SER A 238 -7.78 -15.21 20.87
C SER A 238 -7.31 -16.54 20.28
N LYS A 239 -6.02 -16.71 20.05
CA LYS A 239 -5.42 -17.95 19.55
C LYS A 239 -5.49 -19.06 20.61
N SER A 240 -5.26 -18.73 21.88
CA SER A 240 -5.39 -19.67 23.00
C SER A 240 -6.86 -20.13 23.18
N PHE A 241 -7.82 -19.23 23.02
CA PHE A 241 -9.24 -19.57 23.06
C PHE A 241 -9.66 -20.53 21.94
N ARG A 242 -9.17 -20.33 20.71
CA ARG A 242 -9.47 -21.22 19.58
C ARG A 242 -8.91 -22.64 19.78
N LEU A 243 -7.71 -22.77 20.34
CA LEU A 243 -7.11 -24.07 20.63
C LEU A 243 -7.89 -24.85 21.71
N VAL A 244 -8.44 -24.16 22.71
CA VAL A 244 -9.26 -24.79 23.76
C VAL A 244 -10.63 -25.20 23.24
N THR A 245 -11.20 -24.50 22.25
CA THR A 245 -12.52 -24.84 21.66
C THR A 245 -12.43 -25.92 20.59
N GLN A 246 -11.27 -26.19 20.01
CA GLN A 246 -11.05 -27.28 19.04
C GLN A 246 -10.64 -28.61 19.71
N SER A 247 -10.36 -28.60 21.01
CA SER A 247 -10.01 -29.81 21.78
C SER A 247 -11.20 -30.39 22.58
N LYS A 248 -12.40 -29.92 22.31
CA LYS A 248 -13.67 -30.50 22.76
C LYS A 248 -14.49 -30.94 21.55
#